data_dfddfcd9b6ff39c4ff1453b23dff2dff
#
_entry.id   dfddfcd9b6ff39c4ff1453b23dff2dff
#
_cell.length_a   1.000
_cell.length_b   1.000
_cell.length_c   1.000
_cell.angle_alpha   90.00
_cell.angle_beta   90.00
_cell.angle_gamma   90.00
#
_symmetry.space_group_name_H-M   'P 1'
#
loop_
_entity.id
_entity.type
_entity.pdbx_description
1 polymer ?
#
loop_
_entity_poly.entity_id
_entity_poly.type
_entity_poly.pdbx_seq_one_letter_code
_entity_poly.pdbx_strand_id
1 'polypeptide(L)'
;SFDEAYDLFAEEVRAGVAAGVDLFIIETMTDLAEIKAAVLACRENSDLPVFATMTFEEDGRTFLGTSPEVAAITLDAIGADVLGINCSQGPAELRGLAARMLTVTDKPVMVQANAGLPRVDDDGNTVFDIQAPEYAEAVAGMIEDGVSVVGGCCGTTPAHMAALRTLIDNHTPSPRHRKPSMSVTSAQTVVDLPCDGHKIAVIGERINPTGKKRLQQALRDGDLDYVVSQGISQQEQGADILDVNVGLPEIDEVKIIQQATEQLQGSTLLPLQ
;
A
#
# COMPACT_ATOMS: atom_id res chain seq x y z
N SER A 1 7.12 -15.75 5.85
CA SER A 1 6.38 -15.86 4.57
C SER A 1 5.08 -15.08 4.65
N PHE A 2 4.44 -14.85 3.52
CA PHE A 2 3.12 -14.20 3.45
C PHE A 2 2.06 -14.97 4.27
N ASP A 3 2.04 -16.29 4.12
CA ASP A 3 1.08 -17.15 4.80
C ASP A 3 1.28 -17.13 6.33
N GLU A 4 2.52 -17.11 6.82
CA GLU A 4 2.79 -16.98 8.26
C GLU A 4 2.30 -15.63 8.80
N ALA A 5 2.53 -14.54 8.08
CA ALA A 5 2.02 -13.22 8.46
C ALA A 5 0.48 -13.20 8.47
N TYR A 6 -0.15 -13.75 7.44
CA TYR A 6 -1.61 -13.87 7.37
C TYR A 6 -2.16 -14.66 8.57
N ASP A 7 -1.59 -15.80 8.90
CA ASP A 7 -2.05 -16.65 10.00
C ASP A 7 -1.98 -15.93 11.36
N LEU A 8 -0.90 -15.17 11.60
CA LEU A 8 -0.74 -14.36 12.81
C LEU A 8 -1.80 -13.25 12.90
N PHE A 9 -1.99 -12.48 11.82
CA PHE A 9 -3.03 -11.44 11.79
C PHE A 9 -4.44 -12.03 11.90
N ALA A 10 -4.69 -13.18 11.29
CA ALA A 10 -5.99 -13.85 11.40
C ALA A 10 -6.30 -14.30 12.85
N GLU A 11 -5.28 -14.69 13.63
CA GLU A 11 -5.44 -14.98 15.06
C GLU A 11 -5.84 -13.72 15.83
N GLU A 12 -5.17 -12.58 15.62
CA GLU A 12 -5.51 -11.31 16.25
C GLU A 12 -6.91 -10.83 15.87
N VAL A 13 -7.27 -10.93 14.58
CA VAL A 13 -8.61 -10.55 14.10
C VAL A 13 -9.70 -11.39 14.77
N ARG A 14 -9.53 -12.71 14.84
CA ARG A 14 -10.51 -13.58 15.52
C ARG A 14 -10.64 -13.24 17.00
N ALA A 15 -9.55 -12.91 17.67
CA ALA A 15 -9.57 -12.46 19.07
C ALA A 15 -10.31 -11.12 19.21
N GLY A 16 -10.06 -10.15 18.33
CA GLY A 16 -10.75 -8.87 18.30
C GLY A 16 -12.26 -9.02 18.08
N VAL A 17 -12.68 -9.83 17.09
CA VAL A 17 -14.09 -10.14 16.85
C VAL A 17 -14.75 -10.75 18.09
N ALA A 18 -14.09 -11.74 18.73
CA ALA A 18 -14.59 -12.36 19.94
C ALA A 18 -14.69 -11.38 21.13
N ALA A 19 -13.84 -10.36 21.17
CA ALA A 19 -13.89 -9.30 22.17
C ALA A 19 -14.93 -8.21 21.88
N GLY A 20 -15.51 -8.19 20.66
CA GLY A 20 -16.56 -7.24 20.27
C GLY A 20 -16.05 -5.87 19.88
N VAL A 21 -14.91 -5.79 19.15
CA VAL A 21 -14.41 -4.54 18.58
C VAL A 21 -15.34 -4.03 17.48
N ASP A 22 -15.35 -2.72 17.24
CA ASP A 22 -16.20 -2.07 16.23
C ASP A 22 -15.52 -1.97 14.85
N LEU A 23 -14.19 -1.99 14.81
CA LEU A 23 -13.39 -1.92 13.59
C LEU A 23 -11.96 -2.41 13.83
N PHE A 24 -11.21 -2.62 12.76
CA PHE A 24 -9.78 -2.89 12.80
C PHE A 24 -8.99 -1.72 12.21
N ILE A 25 -7.91 -1.31 12.89
CA ILE A 25 -6.92 -0.37 12.36
C ILE A 25 -5.59 -1.11 12.22
N ILE A 26 -5.08 -1.18 11.00
CA ILE A 26 -3.76 -1.69 10.64
C ILE A 26 -2.88 -0.47 10.39
N GLU A 27 -1.91 -0.19 11.25
CA GLU A 27 -1.16 1.07 11.19
C GLU A 27 0.36 0.86 11.24
N THR A 28 1.10 1.87 10.75
CA THR A 28 2.56 1.96 10.78
C THR A 28 3.24 0.86 9.95
N MET A 29 2.60 0.43 8.89
CA MET A 29 3.13 -0.60 8.00
C MET A 29 4.11 -0.01 6.98
N THR A 30 5.24 -0.68 6.79
CA THR A 30 6.31 -0.27 5.85
C THR A 30 6.47 -1.24 4.68
N ASP A 31 5.91 -2.43 4.80
CA ASP A 31 5.93 -3.48 3.78
C ASP A 31 4.53 -3.68 3.17
N LEU A 32 4.44 -3.56 1.84
CA LEU A 32 3.18 -3.74 1.13
C LEU A 32 2.67 -5.18 1.19
N ALA A 33 3.55 -6.19 1.24
CA ALA A 33 3.13 -7.58 1.34
C ALA A 33 2.57 -7.89 2.75
N GLU A 34 3.19 -7.34 3.79
CA GLU A 34 2.73 -7.49 5.17
C GLU A 34 1.35 -6.86 5.38
N ILE A 35 1.15 -5.60 4.94
CA ILE A 35 -0.16 -4.95 5.08
C ILE A 35 -1.24 -5.64 4.24
N LYS A 36 -0.88 -6.23 3.08
CA LYS A 36 -1.82 -7.06 2.29
C LYS A 36 -2.26 -8.29 3.08
N ALA A 37 -1.34 -8.99 3.74
CA ALA A 37 -1.67 -10.14 4.57
C ALA A 37 -2.62 -9.74 5.72
N ALA A 38 -2.37 -8.62 6.39
CA ALA A 38 -3.21 -8.11 7.47
C ALA A 38 -4.62 -7.72 7.00
N VAL A 39 -4.74 -6.99 5.88
CA VAL A 39 -6.05 -6.60 5.33
C VAL A 39 -6.84 -7.82 4.88
N LEU A 40 -6.21 -8.79 4.20
CA LEU A 40 -6.87 -10.03 3.80
C LEU A 40 -7.32 -10.86 5.00
N ALA A 41 -6.47 -10.95 6.04
CA ALA A 41 -6.85 -11.61 7.29
C ALA A 41 -8.10 -10.98 7.93
N CYS A 42 -8.18 -9.63 7.95
CA CYS A 42 -9.39 -8.94 8.41
C CYS A 42 -10.62 -9.28 7.56
N ARG A 43 -10.48 -9.23 6.23
CA ARG A 43 -11.59 -9.44 5.30
C ARG A 43 -12.14 -10.86 5.29
N GLU A 44 -11.27 -11.84 5.47
CA GLU A 44 -11.67 -13.26 5.45
C GLU A 44 -12.18 -13.76 6.81
N ASN A 45 -11.87 -13.05 7.90
CA ASN A 45 -12.28 -13.44 9.25
C ASN A 45 -13.28 -12.48 9.91
N SER A 46 -13.71 -11.38 9.22
CA SER A 46 -14.60 -10.37 9.78
C SER A 46 -15.31 -9.56 8.70
N ASP A 47 -16.53 -9.10 9.00
CA ASP A 47 -17.26 -8.10 8.21
C ASP A 47 -17.09 -6.67 8.73
N LEU A 48 -16.26 -6.47 9.76
CA LEU A 48 -16.04 -5.16 10.37
C LEU A 48 -15.23 -4.24 9.46
N PRO A 49 -15.38 -2.89 9.61
CA PRO A 49 -14.58 -1.93 8.86
C PRO A 49 -13.08 -2.11 9.08
N VAL A 50 -12.30 -1.98 8.01
CA VAL A 50 -10.84 -2.11 8.03
C VAL A 50 -10.20 -0.80 7.58
N PHE A 51 -9.46 -0.17 8.48
CA PHE A 51 -8.64 1.01 8.22
C PHE A 51 -7.19 0.56 8.08
N ALA A 52 -6.49 1.01 7.04
CA ALA A 52 -5.13 0.56 6.76
C ALA A 52 -4.23 1.74 6.41
N THR A 53 -3.13 1.94 7.16
CA THR A 53 -2.18 3.01 6.95
C THR A 53 -0.76 2.50 6.81
N MET A 54 -0.01 3.16 5.93
CA MET A 54 1.42 2.92 5.73
C MET A 54 2.26 4.10 6.20
N THR A 55 3.51 3.82 6.47
CA THR A 55 4.51 4.82 6.87
C THR A 55 5.52 5.02 5.76
N PHE A 56 5.84 6.28 5.45
CA PHE A 56 6.73 6.68 4.36
C PHE A 56 7.93 7.44 4.93
N GLU A 57 9.09 7.22 4.31
CA GLU A 57 10.32 7.93 4.61
C GLU A 57 10.31 9.36 4.03
N GLU A 58 11.37 10.14 4.25
CA GLU A 58 11.49 11.54 3.80
C GLU A 58 11.41 11.68 2.26
N ASP A 59 11.82 10.67 1.52
CA ASP A 59 11.74 10.63 0.05
C ASP A 59 10.32 10.36 -0.48
N GLY A 60 9.35 10.14 0.42
CA GLY A 60 7.96 9.86 0.10
C GLY A 60 7.73 8.45 -0.41
N ARG A 61 8.58 7.50 -0.04
CA ARG A 61 8.42 6.05 -0.27
C ARG A 61 8.51 5.29 1.03
N THR A 62 7.95 4.09 1.07
CA THR A 62 8.22 3.17 2.18
C THR A 62 9.67 2.67 2.11
N PHE A 63 10.15 2.05 3.17
CA PHE A 63 11.50 1.46 3.19
C PHE A 63 11.78 0.51 2.02
N LEU A 64 10.76 -0.18 1.51
CA LEU A 64 10.86 -1.08 0.35
C LEU A 64 10.53 -0.41 -1.00
N GLY A 65 10.38 0.91 -1.02
CA GLY A 65 10.22 1.68 -2.25
C GLY A 65 8.77 1.88 -2.73
N THR A 66 7.76 1.47 -1.98
CA THR A 66 6.35 1.66 -2.31
C THR A 66 5.98 3.15 -2.23
N SER A 67 5.37 3.68 -3.27
CA SER A 67 4.86 5.07 -3.29
C SER A 67 3.45 5.17 -2.69
N PRO A 68 3.00 6.38 -2.28
CA PRO A 68 1.63 6.60 -1.80
C PRO A 68 0.56 6.18 -2.79
N GLU A 69 0.79 6.38 -4.08
CA GLU A 69 -0.15 5.96 -5.13
C GLU A 69 -0.26 4.43 -5.21
N VAL A 70 0.87 3.72 -5.20
CA VAL A 70 0.89 2.25 -5.18
C VAL A 70 0.16 1.72 -3.95
N ALA A 71 0.47 2.28 -2.78
CA ALA A 71 -0.19 1.91 -1.52
C ALA A 71 -1.71 2.12 -1.61
N ALA A 72 -2.16 3.31 -2.05
CA ALA A 72 -3.57 3.64 -2.12
C ALA A 72 -4.34 2.72 -3.09
N ILE A 73 -3.82 2.50 -4.31
CA ILE A 73 -4.45 1.62 -5.30
C ILE A 73 -4.52 0.18 -4.78
N THR A 74 -3.45 -0.30 -4.17
CA THR A 74 -3.40 -1.68 -3.66
C THR A 74 -4.37 -1.87 -2.49
N LEU A 75 -4.36 -0.96 -1.50
CA LEU A 75 -5.24 -1.06 -0.33
C LEU A 75 -6.72 -0.94 -0.70
N ASP A 76 -7.05 -0.07 -1.66
CA ASP A 76 -8.41 0.05 -2.21
C ASP A 76 -8.84 -1.27 -2.89
N ALA A 77 -7.99 -1.85 -3.72
CA ALA A 77 -8.27 -3.08 -4.46
C ALA A 77 -8.47 -4.32 -3.57
N ILE A 78 -7.73 -4.43 -2.46
CA ILE A 78 -7.86 -5.55 -1.51
C ILE A 78 -8.93 -5.31 -0.44
N GLY A 79 -9.63 -4.18 -0.49
CA GLY A 79 -10.85 -3.94 0.26
C GLY A 79 -10.70 -3.16 1.56
N ALA A 80 -9.64 -2.38 1.79
CA ALA A 80 -9.62 -1.43 2.90
C ALA A 80 -10.78 -0.43 2.77
N ASP A 81 -11.50 -0.15 3.87
CA ASP A 81 -12.60 0.84 3.86
C ASP A 81 -12.08 2.26 3.98
N VAL A 82 -11.00 2.43 4.74
CA VAL A 82 -10.24 3.66 4.87
C VAL A 82 -8.77 3.31 4.66
N LEU A 83 -8.06 4.11 3.90
CA LEU A 83 -6.63 3.95 3.69
C LEU A 83 -5.89 5.25 4.01
N GLY A 84 -4.59 5.18 4.24
CA GLY A 84 -3.91 6.42 4.59
C GLY A 84 -2.46 6.29 5.03
N ILE A 85 -2.05 7.26 5.81
CA ILE A 85 -0.67 7.46 6.25
C ILE A 85 -0.64 7.76 7.75
N ASN A 86 0.32 7.17 8.46
CA ASN A 86 0.58 7.55 9.83
C ASN A 86 2.07 7.56 10.14
N CYS A 87 2.45 8.23 11.24
CA CYS A 87 3.80 8.25 11.78
C CYS A 87 4.86 8.89 10.85
N SER A 88 6.14 8.65 11.16
CA SER A 88 7.34 9.12 10.46
C SER A 88 7.58 10.63 10.54
N GLN A 89 6.65 11.45 10.12
CA GLN A 89 6.83 12.89 9.93
C GLN A 89 5.70 13.71 10.55
N GLY A 90 5.89 15.03 10.54
CA GLY A 90 4.88 16.00 10.98
C GLY A 90 3.78 16.24 9.94
N PRO A 91 2.77 17.03 10.32
CA PRO A 91 1.62 17.27 9.45
C PRO A 91 1.99 17.93 8.10
N ALA A 92 2.96 18.82 8.08
CA ALA A 92 3.34 19.57 6.88
C ALA A 92 3.87 18.64 5.78
N GLU A 93 4.70 17.69 6.15
CA GLU A 93 5.32 16.71 5.25
C GLU A 93 4.28 15.69 4.76
N LEU A 94 3.44 15.17 5.68
CA LEU A 94 2.42 14.19 5.33
C LEU A 94 1.33 14.75 4.41
N ARG A 95 1.07 16.05 4.43
CA ARG A 95 0.08 16.69 3.56
C ARG A 95 0.34 16.41 2.07
N GLY A 96 1.62 16.50 1.64
CA GLY A 96 1.99 16.22 0.26
C GLY A 96 1.78 14.76 -0.14
N LEU A 97 2.06 13.83 0.78
CA LEU A 97 1.86 12.40 0.55
C LEU A 97 0.38 12.02 0.53
N ALA A 98 -0.42 12.58 1.44
CA ALA A 98 -1.88 12.41 1.45
C ALA A 98 -2.51 12.94 0.16
N ALA A 99 -2.08 14.11 -0.34
CA ALA A 99 -2.55 14.67 -1.60
C ALA A 99 -2.31 13.71 -2.77
N ARG A 100 -1.18 13.02 -2.81
CA ARG A 100 -0.88 11.99 -3.83
C ARG A 100 -1.85 10.81 -3.74
N MET A 101 -2.15 10.29 -2.55
CA MET A 101 -3.16 9.23 -2.38
C MET A 101 -4.54 9.69 -2.84
N LEU A 102 -4.94 10.91 -2.51
CA LEU A 102 -6.23 11.49 -2.90
C LEU A 102 -6.45 11.57 -4.41
N THR A 103 -5.37 11.53 -5.23
CA THR A 103 -5.49 11.52 -6.70
C THR A 103 -5.89 10.18 -7.28
N VAL A 104 -5.70 9.08 -6.55
CA VAL A 104 -5.81 7.71 -7.10
C VAL A 104 -6.86 6.83 -6.42
N THR A 105 -7.55 7.31 -5.39
CA THR A 105 -8.63 6.58 -4.71
C THR A 105 -9.84 7.45 -4.43
N ASP A 106 -11.03 6.86 -4.41
CA ASP A 106 -12.26 7.48 -3.93
C ASP A 106 -12.57 7.11 -2.47
N LYS A 107 -11.81 6.18 -1.88
CA LYS A 107 -11.94 5.81 -0.47
C LYS A 107 -11.59 6.97 0.46
N PRO A 108 -12.18 7.03 1.67
CA PRO A 108 -11.73 7.96 2.70
C PRO A 108 -10.23 7.81 2.97
N VAL A 109 -9.51 8.93 3.02
CA VAL A 109 -8.08 8.96 3.35
C VAL A 109 -7.91 9.41 4.80
N MET A 110 -7.10 8.66 5.55
CA MET A 110 -6.76 8.91 6.94
C MET A 110 -5.32 9.43 7.08
N VAL A 111 -5.12 10.42 7.95
CA VAL A 111 -3.79 10.91 8.32
C VAL A 111 -3.66 11.00 9.83
N GLN A 112 -2.62 10.35 10.38
CA GLN A 112 -2.24 10.40 11.79
C GLN A 112 -0.77 10.80 11.88
N ALA A 113 -0.50 12.11 11.86
CA ALA A 113 0.85 12.66 11.89
C ALA A 113 1.49 12.60 13.29
N ASN A 114 2.82 12.67 13.32
CA ASN A 114 3.55 12.95 14.57
C ASN A 114 3.43 14.44 14.94
N ALA A 115 3.65 14.76 16.20
CA ALA A 115 3.77 16.16 16.66
C ALA A 115 5.16 16.75 16.31
N GLY A 116 5.60 16.59 15.06
CA GLY A 116 6.93 16.91 14.57
C GLY A 116 7.89 15.72 14.62
N LEU A 117 9.18 15.99 14.45
CA LEU A 117 10.22 14.97 14.55
C LEU A 117 10.68 14.78 16.00
N PRO A 118 10.98 13.54 16.42
CA PRO A 118 11.51 13.30 17.75
C PRO A 118 12.91 13.91 17.89
N ARG A 119 13.17 14.59 19.01
CA ARG A 119 14.48 15.04 19.41
C ARG A 119 14.75 14.70 20.88
N VAL A 120 15.99 14.61 21.27
CA VAL A 120 16.37 14.38 22.66
C VAL A 120 16.65 15.74 23.30
N ASP A 121 16.01 16.01 24.45
CA ASP A 121 16.27 17.22 25.24
C ASP A 121 17.55 17.08 26.09
N ASP A 122 17.92 18.16 26.82
CA ASP A 122 19.11 18.19 27.67
C ASP A 122 19.05 17.18 28.83
N ASP A 123 17.86 16.74 29.21
CA ASP A 123 17.62 15.75 30.28
C ASP A 123 17.57 14.30 29.74
N GLY A 124 17.74 14.11 28.43
CA GLY A 124 17.72 12.79 27.76
C GLY A 124 16.32 12.26 27.43
N ASN A 125 15.27 13.08 27.52
CA ASN A 125 13.92 12.68 27.19
C ASN A 125 13.64 12.91 25.69
N THR A 126 12.82 12.03 25.10
CA THR A 126 12.29 12.26 23.75
C THR A 126 11.19 13.29 23.79
N VAL A 127 11.36 14.39 23.07
CA VAL A 127 10.40 15.49 22.96
C VAL A 127 10.04 15.75 21.48
N PHE A 128 8.85 16.32 21.29
CA PHE A 128 8.33 16.73 19.99
C PHE A 128 8.03 18.22 20.05
N ASP A 129 8.23 18.93 18.96
CA ASP A 129 8.27 20.39 18.94
C ASP A 129 6.99 21.08 18.43
N ILE A 130 6.12 20.37 17.72
CA ILE A 130 4.86 20.94 17.25
C ILE A 130 3.83 20.92 18.37
N GLN A 131 3.36 22.12 18.75
CA GLN A 131 2.39 22.28 19.83
C GLN A 131 0.94 22.08 19.32
N ALA A 132 0.02 21.81 20.25
CA ALA A 132 -1.36 21.46 19.93
C ALA A 132 -2.10 22.43 19.01
N PRO A 133 -2.02 23.77 19.14
CA PRO A 133 -2.69 24.69 18.22
C PRO A 133 -2.11 24.62 16.79
N GLU A 134 -0.79 24.63 16.67
CA GLU A 134 -0.08 24.55 15.38
C GLU A 134 -0.36 23.22 14.68
N TYR A 135 -0.32 22.12 15.43
CA TYR A 135 -0.71 20.80 14.93
C TYR A 135 -2.12 20.78 14.35
N ALA A 136 -3.07 21.31 15.12
CA ALA A 136 -4.47 21.32 14.73
C ALA A 136 -4.71 22.15 13.45
N GLU A 137 -4.07 23.30 13.29
CA GLU A 137 -4.15 24.13 12.09
C GLU A 137 -3.58 23.42 10.86
N ALA A 138 -2.42 22.79 11.02
CA ALA A 138 -1.80 22.06 9.92
C ALA A 138 -2.64 20.86 9.44
N VAL A 139 -3.22 20.10 10.38
CA VAL A 139 -4.11 18.97 10.07
C VAL A 139 -5.46 19.45 9.48
N ALA A 140 -6.03 20.56 9.98
CA ALA A 140 -7.24 21.13 9.43
C ALA A 140 -7.09 21.49 7.93
N GLY A 141 -5.92 21.99 7.52
CA GLY A 141 -5.62 22.24 6.12
C GLY A 141 -5.67 20.98 5.23
N MET A 142 -5.39 19.80 5.77
CA MET A 142 -5.53 18.54 5.01
C MET A 142 -6.99 18.15 4.78
N ILE A 143 -7.90 18.51 5.69
CA ILE A 143 -9.34 18.29 5.51
C ILE A 143 -9.84 19.08 4.31
N GLU A 144 -9.36 20.31 4.14
CA GLU A 144 -9.69 21.14 2.97
C GLU A 144 -9.19 20.50 1.66
N ASP A 145 -8.08 19.75 1.69
CA ASP A 145 -7.57 19.00 0.55
C ASP A 145 -8.38 17.71 0.27
N GLY A 146 -9.24 17.26 1.20
CA GLY A 146 -10.10 16.09 1.04
C GLY A 146 -9.79 14.90 1.94
N VAL A 147 -8.86 15.04 2.89
CA VAL A 147 -8.64 14.03 3.95
C VAL A 147 -9.89 13.92 4.81
N SER A 148 -10.35 12.73 5.12
CA SER A 148 -11.67 12.49 5.74
C SER A 148 -11.56 11.97 7.17
N VAL A 149 -10.43 11.37 7.54
CA VAL A 149 -10.17 10.86 8.90
C VAL A 149 -8.83 11.41 9.37
N VAL A 150 -8.83 12.03 10.54
CA VAL A 150 -7.63 12.65 11.12
C VAL A 150 -7.43 12.23 12.56
N GLY A 151 -6.20 12.10 12.94
CA GLY A 151 -5.78 11.73 14.29
C GLY A 151 -4.36 12.16 14.55
N GLY A 152 -3.69 11.47 15.45
CA GLY A 152 -2.30 11.72 15.79
C GLY A 152 -1.53 10.43 16.06
N CYS A 153 -0.21 10.50 15.92
CA CYS A 153 0.72 9.42 16.21
C CYS A 153 1.75 9.90 17.25
N CYS A 154 3.03 9.63 17.06
CA CYS A 154 4.06 9.91 18.05
C CYS A 154 4.11 11.38 18.49
N GLY A 155 4.25 11.61 19.79
CA GLY A 155 4.31 12.94 20.38
C GLY A 155 2.98 13.66 20.55
N THR A 156 1.90 13.19 19.92
CA THR A 156 0.58 13.79 20.14
C THR A 156 0.01 13.42 21.52
N THR A 157 -0.73 14.34 22.10
CA THR A 157 -1.31 14.24 23.43
C THR A 157 -2.82 14.52 23.39
N PRO A 158 -3.58 14.28 24.47
CA PRO A 158 -4.99 14.68 24.52
C PRO A 158 -5.21 16.15 24.19
N ALA A 159 -4.26 17.05 24.51
CA ALA A 159 -4.35 18.47 24.17
C ALA A 159 -4.34 18.70 22.64
N HIS A 160 -3.52 17.95 21.88
CA HIS A 160 -3.51 17.99 20.42
C HIS A 160 -4.87 17.56 19.84
N MET A 161 -5.43 16.47 20.36
CA MET A 161 -6.73 15.97 19.92
C MET A 161 -7.87 16.91 20.26
N ALA A 162 -7.83 17.57 21.45
CA ALA A 162 -8.83 18.55 21.84
C ALA A 162 -8.78 19.81 20.95
N ALA A 163 -7.57 20.32 20.64
CA ALA A 163 -7.40 21.44 19.72
C ALA A 163 -7.89 21.08 18.30
N LEU A 164 -7.49 19.91 17.79
CA LEU A 164 -7.93 19.41 16.49
C LEU A 164 -9.46 19.28 16.44
N ARG A 165 -10.08 18.68 17.45
CA ARG A 165 -11.55 18.52 17.53
C ARG A 165 -12.28 19.85 17.40
N THR A 166 -11.76 20.88 18.07
CA THR A 166 -12.37 22.23 18.02
C THR A 166 -12.37 22.83 16.63
N LEU A 167 -11.31 22.56 15.84
CA LEU A 167 -11.20 23.07 14.47
C LEU A 167 -12.04 22.26 13.48
N ILE A 168 -11.97 20.93 13.53
CA ILE A 168 -12.62 20.06 12.53
C ILE A 168 -14.14 20.17 12.52
N ASP A 169 -14.77 20.55 13.64
CA ASP A 169 -16.23 20.76 13.69
C ASP A 169 -16.72 21.86 12.72
N ASN A 170 -15.82 22.73 12.26
CA ASN A 170 -16.11 23.80 11.31
C ASN A 170 -15.60 23.51 9.89
N HIS A 171 -15.01 22.32 9.65
CA HIS A 171 -14.45 21.95 8.35
C HIS A 171 -15.24 20.80 7.73
N THR A 172 -15.32 20.82 6.42
CA THR A 172 -15.92 19.76 5.62
C THR A 172 -14.90 19.33 4.56
N PRO A 173 -14.64 18.04 4.39
CA PRO A 173 -13.74 17.57 3.34
C PRO A 173 -14.19 18.04 1.97
N SER A 174 -13.26 18.53 1.16
CA SER A 174 -13.58 18.94 -0.20
C SER A 174 -14.07 17.75 -1.03
N PRO A 175 -15.12 17.92 -1.84
CA PRO A 175 -15.56 16.89 -2.75
C PRO A 175 -14.43 16.54 -3.73
N ARG A 176 -14.20 15.25 -3.91
CA ARG A 176 -13.21 14.75 -4.87
C ARG A 176 -13.89 14.27 -6.14
N HIS A 177 -13.32 14.61 -7.28
CA HIS A 177 -13.78 14.16 -8.58
C HIS A 177 -12.63 13.47 -9.29
N ARG A 178 -12.49 12.18 -9.06
CA ARG A 178 -11.54 11.36 -9.79
C ARG A 178 -12.10 11.03 -11.18
N LYS A 179 -11.26 11.11 -12.22
CA LYS A 179 -11.62 10.53 -13.51
C LYS A 179 -11.58 9.02 -13.39
N PRO A 180 -12.59 8.30 -13.91
CA PRO A 180 -12.55 6.85 -13.94
C PRO A 180 -11.27 6.38 -14.67
N SER A 181 -10.42 5.65 -13.99
CA SER A 181 -9.25 4.99 -14.55
C SER A 181 -9.13 3.61 -13.94
N MET A 182 -8.68 2.65 -14.72
CA MET A 182 -8.22 1.37 -14.22
C MET A 182 -6.71 1.47 -14.03
N SER A 183 -6.20 0.96 -12.93
CA SER A 183 -4.77 0.89 -12.67
C SER A 183 -4.41 -0.47 -12.11
N VAL A 184 -3.23 -0.96 -12.45
CA VAL A 184 -2.62 -2.15 -11.83
C VAL A 184 -1.30 -1.76 -11.22
N THR A 185 -0.89 -2.44 -10.15
CA THR A 185 0.33 -2.12 -9.41
C THR A 185 1.23 -3.34 -9.23
N SER A 186 2.52 -3.09 -9.27
CA SER A 186 3.50 -3.91 -8.55
C SER A 186 3.74 -3.32 -7.15
N ALA A 187 4.75 -3.80 -6.43
CA ALA A 187 5.14 -3.19 -5.15
C ALA A 187 5.67 -1.75 -5.28
N GLN A 188 6.13 -1.32 -6.47
CA GLN A 188 6.81 -0.04 -6.67
C GLN A 188 6.27 0.79 -7.84
N THR A 189 5.50 0.20 -8.76
CA THR A 189 5.08 0.82 -10.01
C THR A 189 3.57 0.82 -10.15
N VAL A 190 3.02 1.91 -10.69
CA VAL A 190 1.62 2.01 -11.14
C VAL A 190 1.60 1.98 -12.66
N VAL A 191 0.75 1.15 -13.23
CA VAL A 191 0.42 1.16 -14.66
C VAL A 191 -1.03 1.60 -14.80
N ASP A 192 -1.24 2.80 -15.32
CA ASP A 192 -2.57 3.32 -15.62
C ASP A 192 -3.06 2.78 -16.96
N LEU A 193 -4.28 2.28 -16.96
CA LEU A 193 -5.00 1.78 -18.11
C LEU A 193 -6.18 2.73 -18.40
N PRO A 194 -5.93 3.91 -19.02
CA PRO A 194 -6.97 4.92 -19.20
C PRO A 194 -8.08 4.42 -20.11
N CYS A 195 -9.32 4.63 -19.68
CA CYS A 195 -10.51 4.20 -20.41
C CYS A 195 -10.83 5.09 -21.64
N ASP A 196 -10.03 6.14 -21.87
CA ASP A 196 -10.21 7.12 -22.95
C ASP A 196 -9.53 6.74 -24.29
N GLY A 197 -8.80 5.62 -24.31
CA GLY A 197 -8.15 5.10 -25.52
C GLY A 197 -6.89 5.84 -25.98
N HIS A 198 -6.36 6.77 -25.18
CA HIS A 198 -5.15 7.54 -25.53
C HIS A 198 -3.83 6.86 -25.20
N LYS A 199 -3.84 5.82 -24.39
CA LYS A 199 -2.65 5.05 -24.01
C LYS A 199 -2.91 3.56 -24.22
N ILE A 200 -1.94 2.85 -24.78
CA ILE A 200 -1.93 1.39 -24.91
C ILE A 200 -0.92 0.86 -23.90
N ALA A 201 -1.34 -0.07 -23.06
CA ALA A 201 -0.42 -0.84 -22.23
C ALA A 201 0.02 -2.11 -22.97
N VAL A 202 1.30 -2.42 -22.86
CA VAL A 202 1.90 -3.59 -23.50
C VAL A 202 2.05 -4.70 -22.46
N ILE A 203 1.37 -5.82 -22.68
CA ILE A 203 1.51 -7.02 -21.84
C ILE A 203 2.56 -7.92 -22.48
N GLY A 204 3.63 -8.20 -21.73
CA GLY A 204 4.68 -9.10 -22.16
C GLY A 204 4.30 -10.55 -21.91
N GLU A 205 4.18 -11.36 -22.98
CA GLU A 205 3.65 -12.76 -22.95
C GLU A 205 4.76 -13.81 -23.16
N ARG A 206 6.02 -13.48 -22.96
CA ARG A 206 7.10 -14.45 -23.22
C ARG A 206 7.20 -15.57 -22.18
N ILE A 207 6.68 -15.37 -20.96
CA ILE A 207 6.59 -16.38 -19.91
C ILE A 207 5.30 -17.18 -20.10
N ASN A 208 5.24 -17.94 -21.20
CA ASN A 208 4.15 -18.86 -21.53
C ASN A 208 4.77 -20.03 -22.31
N PRO A 209 4.68 -21.29 -21.83
CA PRO A 209 5.35 -22.44 -22.43
C PRO A 209 4.78 -22.86 -23.76
N THR A 210 3.62 -22.35 -24.20
CA THR A 210 2.97 -22.74 -25.45
C THR A 210 3.91 -22.48 -26.64
N GLY A 211 4.36 -23.55 -27.30
CA GLY A 211 5.25 -23.47 -28.47
C GLY A 211 6.71 -23.10 -28.17
N LYS A 212 7.09 -22.84 -26.91
CA LYS A 212 8.42 -22.37 -26.51
C LYS A 212 9.25 -23.50 -25.85
N LYS A 213 9.88 -24.36 -26.64
CA LYS A 213 10.59 -25.56 -26.16
C LYS A 213 11.61 -25.29 -25.06
N ARG A 214 12.36 -24.17 -25.15
CA ARG A 214 13.35 -23.82 -24.14
C ARG A 214 12.71 -23.50 -22.78
N LEU A 215 11.60 -22.74 -22.79
CA LEU A 215 10.85 -22.44 -21.56
C LEU A 215 10.22 -23.72 -20.97
N GLN A 216 9.65 -24.58 -21.83
CA GLN A 216 9.14 -25.88 -21.38
C GLN A 216 10.21 -26.70 -20.68
N GLN A 217 11.43 -26.73 -21.21
CA GLN A 217 12.54 -27.46 -20.59
C GLN A 217 12.96 -26.80 -19.27
N ALA A 218 13.08 -25.47 -19.23
CA ALA A 218 13.40 -24.72 -18.00
C ALA A 218 12.39 -25.00 -16.88
N LEU A 219 11.10 -24.99 -17.19
CA LEU A 219 10.05 -25.31 -16.21
C LEU A 219 10.12 -26.75 -15.69
N ARG A 220 10.44 -27.76 -16.55
CA ARG A 220 10.63 -29.14 -16.12
C ARG A 220 11.87 -29.34 -15.24
N ASP A 221 12.94 -28.60 -15.53
CA ASP A 221 14.19 -28.64 -14.79
C ASP A 221 14.18 -27.79 -13.52
N GLY A 222 13.12 -26.95 -13.33
CA GLY A 222 13.03 -25.97 -12.23
C GLY A 222 14.03 -24.81 -12.39
N ASP A 223 14.48 -24.53 -13.64
CA ASP A 223 15.37 -23.40 -13.98
C ASP A 223 14.57 -22.08 -14.00
N LEU A 224 14.37 -21.53 -12.81
CA LEU A 224 13.66 -20.25 -12.65
C LEU A 224 14.51 -19.06 -13.08
N ASP A 225 15.83 -19.15 -13.13
CA ASP A 225 16.70 -18.10 -13.64
C ASP A 225 16.38 -17.77 -15.09
N TYR A 226 16.07 -18.81 -15.89
CA TYR A 226 15.60 -18.60 -17.26
C TYR A 226 14.25 -17.87 -17.30
N VAL A 227 13.30 -18.21 -16.43
CA VAL A 227 11.99 -17.53 -16.33
C VAL A 227 12.18 -16.06 -15.98
N VAL A 228 12.99 -15.77 -14.96
CA VAL A 228 13.34 -14.39 -14.54
C VAL A 228 14.01 -13.62 -15.69
N SER A 229 14.93 -14.23 -16.40
CA SER A 229 15.57 -13.59 -17.55
C SER A 229 14.60 -13.17 -18.66
N GLN A 230 13.53 -13.95 -18.85
CA GLN A 230 12.45 -13.57 -19.79
C GLN A 230 11.65 -12.38 -19.28
N GLY A 231 11.38 -12.27 -17.97
CA GLY A 231 10.74 -11.12 -17.35
C GLY A 231 11.55 -9.84 -17.50
N ILE A 232 12.83 -9.87 -17.13
CA ILE A 232 13.76 -8.76 -17.25
C ILE A 232 13.87 -8.30 -18.71
N SER A 233 14.04 -9.23 -19.64
CA SER A 233 14.15 -8.90 -21.07
C SER A 233 12.89 -8.20 -21.61
N GLN A 234 11.71 -8.58 -21.17
CA GLN A 234 10.44 -7.93 -21.57
C GLN A 234 10.32 -6.54 -20.97
N GLN A 235 10.72 -6.35 -19.71
CA GLN A 235 10.78 -5.02 -19.09
C GLN A 235 11.73 -4.10 -19.85
N GLU A 236 12.93 -4.55 -20.20
CA GLU A 236 13.90 -3.78 -20.99
C GLU A 236 13.41 -3.43 -22.39
N GLN A 237 12.54 -4.27 -22.96
CA GLN A 237 11.91 -4.05 -24.28
C GLN A 237 10.64 -3.20 -24.21
N GLY A 238 10.25 -2.70 -23.03
CA GLY A 238 9.17 -1.75 -22.85
C GLY A 238 7.80 -2.39 -22.63
N ALA A 239 7.73 -3.61 -22.09
CA ALA A 239 6.47 -4.12 -21.53
C ALA A 239 6.05 -3.30 -20.31
N ASP A 240 4.75 -3.07 -20.14
CA ASP A 240 4.16 -2.41 -18.98
C ASP A 240 3.71 -3.43 -17.91
N ILE A 241 3.32 -4.63 -18.33
CA ILE A 241 2.81 -5.72 -17.49
C ILE A 241 3.42 -7.03 -17.96
N LEU A 242 3.66 -7.99 -17.08
CA LEU A 242 4.08 -9.35 -17.44
C LEU A 242 2.93 -10.34 -17.25
N ASP A 243 2.60 -11.08 -18.31
CA ASP A 243 1.77 -12.28 -18.23
C ASP A 243 2.64 -13.47 -17.83
N VAL A 244 2.25 -14.17 -16.76
CA VAL A 244 2.99 -15.29 -16.19
C VAL A 244 2.15 -16.55 -16.26
N ASN A 245 2.51 -17.44 -17.19
CA ASN A 245 1.86 -18.72 -17.39
C ASN A 245 2.92 -19.83 -17.34
N VAL A 246 2.76 -20.76 -16.41
CA VAL A 246 3.65 -21.93 -16.26
C VAL A 246 2.94 -23.26 -16.58
N GLY A 247 1.72 -23.18 -17.13
CA GLY A 247 0.87 -24.33 -17.43
C GLY A 247 1.55 -25.32 -18.38
N LEU A 248 2.07 -26.41 -17.83
CA LEU A 248 2.77 -27.45 -18.56
C LEU A 248 2.46 -28.81 -17.94
N PRO A 249 2.05 -29.84 -18.74
CA PRO A 249 1.89 -31.19 -18.25
C PRO A 249 3.17 -31.72 -17.58
N GLU A 250 2.98 -32.55 -16.55
CA GLU A 250 4.06 -33.27 -15.86
C GLU A 250 4.94 -32.44 -14.91
N ILE A 251 4.51 -31.22 -14.55
CA ILE A 251 5.15 -30.40 -13.50
C ILE A 251 4.17 -30.11 -12.36
N ASP A 252 4.68 -29.72 -11.21
CA ASP A 252 3.90 -29.14 -10.11
C ASP A 252 3.66 -27.66 -10.39
N GLU A 253 2.58 -27.34 -11.12
CA GLU A 253 2.24 -25.99 -11.53
C GLU A 253 2.05 -25.03 -10.34
N VAL A 254 1.47 -25.51 -9.23
CA VAL A 254 1.22 -24.69 -8.03
C VAL A 254 2.54 -24.25 -7.43
N LYS A 255 3.47 -25.17 -7.27
CA LYS A 255 4.80 -24.85 -6.74
C LYS A 255 5.59 -23.95 -7.68
N ILE A 256 5.57 -24.24 -8.98
CA ILE A 256 6.36 -23.48 -9.96
C ILE A 256 5.80 -22.05 -10.13
N ILE A 257 4.48 -21.84 -10.17
CA ILE A 257 3.92 -20.49 -10.30
C ILE A 257 4.24 -19.66 -9.07
N GLN A 258 4.15 -20.21 -7.86
CA GLN A 258 4.52 -19.53 -6.63
C GLN A 258 5.98 -19.06 -6.68
N GLN A 259 6.91 -19.98 -6.94
CA GLN A 259 8.33 -19.66 -6.99
C GLN A 259 8.69 -18.67 -8.11
N ALA A 260 8.08 -18.82 -9.29
CA ALA A 260 8.30 -17.92 -10.42
C ALA A 260 7.80 -16.50 -10.09
N THR A 261 6.63 -16.39 -9.47
CA THR A 261 6.04 -15.11 -9.06
C THR A 261 6.91 -14.41 -8.02
N GLU A 262 7.34 -15.12 -6.98
CA GLU A 262 8.23 -14.57 -5.95
C GLU A 262 9.55 -14.04 -6.56
N GLN A 263 10.19 -14.79 -7.45
CA GLN A 263 11.43 -14.36 -8.07
C GLN A 263 11.25 -13.21 -9.06
N LEU A 264 10.17 -13.21 -9.84
CA LEU A 264 9.84 -12.12 -10.76
C LEU A 264 9.57 -10.82 -10.01
N GLN A 265 8.80 -10.86 -8.91
CA GLN A 265 8.54 -9.70 -8.06
C GLN A 265 9.82 -9.13 -7.43
N GLY A 266 10.80 -9.97 -7.13
CA GLY A 266 12.11 -9.54 -6.63
C GLY A 266 13.07 -9.03 -7.71
N SER A 267 12.78 -9.28 -8.99
CA SER A 267 13.71 -9.03 -10.10
C SER A 267 13.20 -8.03 -11.13
N THR A 268 11.90 -7.74 -11.16
CA THR A 268 11.27 -6.78 -12.09
C THR A 268 10.41 -5.78 -11.31
N LEU A 269 10.18 -4.61 -11.93
CA LEU A 269 9.30 -3.57 -11.36
C LEU A 269 7.88 -3.63 -11.92
N LEU A 270 7.60 -4.55 -12.84
CA LEU A 270 6.33 -4.61 -13.55
C LEU A 270 5.26 -5.36 -12.74
N PRO A 271 3.99 -4.93 -12.84
CA PRO A 271 2.87 -5.75 -12.38
C PRO A 271 2.84 -7.11 -13.09
N LEU A 272 2.44 -8.15 -12.35
CA LEU A 272 2.26 -9.50 -12.88
C LEU A 272 0.76 -9.79 -13.07
N GLN A 273 0.44 -10.53 -14.12
CA GLN A 273 -0.90 -11.01 -14.47
C GLN A 273 -0.92 -12.52 -14.54
#